data_a655e6149eeaca2d7964f5064a2182f6
#
_entry.id   a655e6149eeaca2d7964f5064a2182f6
#
_cell.length_a   1.000
_cell.length_b   1.000
_cell.length_c   1.000
_cell.angle_alpha   90.00
_cell.angle_beta   90.00
_cell.angle_gamma   90.00
#
_symmetry.space_group_name_H-M   'P 1'
#
loop_
_entity.id
_entity.type
_entity.pdbx_description
1 polymer ?
#
loop_
_entity_poly.entity_id
_entity_poly.type
_entity_poly.pdbx_seq_one_letter_code
_entity_poly.pdbx_strand_id
1 'polypeptide(L)'
;MKNAWWKEAVIYQIYPRSFCDSNGDGIGDIEGIISKLDYLKRLGIDIIWLSPIYESPNDDNGYDISDYQNIMREFGNMKDFDQLLEQAHIRNIRIIMDLVVNHTSDEHPWFIESRKSKEIRIVILYMERRKDGREPNNLGIVGLGGSAWNMMMRQTCISCIFFSKKAAGSELG
;
A
#
# COMPACT_ATOMS: atom_id res chain seq x y z
N MET A 1 37.89 6.57 -0.67
CA MET A 1 36.65 5.76 -0.45
C MET A 1 35.74 6.05 -1.62
N LYS A 2 35.26 5.03 -2.36
CA LYS A 2 34.27 5.26 -3.42
C LYS A 2 32.97 5.76 -2.77
N ASN A 3 32.49 6.93 -3.16
CA ASN A 3 31.19 7.42 -2.71
C ASN A 3 30.11 6.38 -3.06
N ALA A 4 29.21 6.10 -2.13
CA ALA A 4 28.09 5.23 -2.42
C ALA A 4 27.19 5.93 -3.48
N TRP A 5 26.98 5.27 -4.61
CA TRP A 5 26.28 5.82 -5.79
C TRP A 5 24.93 6.49 -5.45
N TRP A 6 24.22 5.95 -4.45
CA TRP A 6 22.91 6.45 -4.05
C TRP A 6 22.95 7.82 -3.33
N LYS A 7 24.13 8.27 -2.87
CA LYS A 7 24.28 9.60 -2.22
C LYS A 7 24.22 10.77 -3.20
N GLU A 8 24.42 10.49 -4.48
CA GLU A 8 24.43 11.50 -5.54
C GLU A 8 23.23 11.32 -6.49
N ALA A 9 22.44 10.24 -6.29
CA ALA A 9 21.30 9.89 -7.13
C ALA A 9 20.12 10.85 -6.91
N VAL A 10 19.49 11.24 -8.00
CA VAL A 10 18.23 12.01 -7.99
C VAL A 10 17.06 11.04 -7.99
N ILE A 11 16.24 11.10 -6.95
CA ILE A 11 15.05 10.26 -6.77
C ILE A 11 13.80 11.07 -7.10
N TYR A 12 12.94 10.53 -7.94
CA TYR A 12 11.66 11.11 -8.29
C TYR A 12 10.53 10.19 -7.81
N GLN A 13 9.71 10.67 -6.89
CA GLN A 13 8.55 9.92 -6.42
C GLN A 13 7.41 10.03 -7.41
N ILE A 14 6.80 8.89 -7.73
CA ILE A 14 5.59 8.79 -8.54
C ILE A 14 4.47 8.22 -7.66
N TYR A 15 3.38 8.97 -7.56
CA TYR A 15 2.09 8.45 -7.13
C TYR A 15 1.31 8.03 -8.38
N PRO A 16 1.19 6.72 -8.68
CA PRO A 16 0.73 6.25 -9.99
C PRO A 16 -0.62 6.84 -10.39
N ARG A 17 -1.59 6.81 -9.49
CA ARG A 17 -2.97 7.28 -9.70
C ARG A 17 -3.07 8.68 -10.33
N SER A 18 -2.16 9.59 -10.00
CA SER A 18 -2.21 10.98 -10.44
C SER A 18 -1.11 11.38 -11.41
N PHE A 19 -0.27 10.43 -11.86
CA PHE A 19 0.91 10.77 -12.66
C PHE A 19 0.60 10.87 -14.16
N CYS A 20 0.13 9.81 -14.78
CA CYS A 20 -0.22 9.80 -16.19
C CYS A 20 -1.23 8.67 -16.48
N ASP A 21 -2.38 9.05 -16.97
CA ASP A 21 -3.44 8.19 -17.45
C ASP A 21 -3.16 7.84 -18.91
N SER A 22 -3.01 6.54 -19.22
CA SER A 22 -2.72 6.07 -20.59
C SER A 22 -3.98 5.66 -21.34
N ASN A 23 -5.05 5.30 -20.64
CA ASN A 23 -6.25 4.71 -21.21
C ASN A 23 -7.47 5.65 -21.24
N GLY A 24 -7.39 6.81 -20.54
CA GLY A 24 -8.42 7.84 -20.53
C GLY A 24 -9.54 7.60 -19.50
N ASP A 25 -9.29 6.79 -18.48
CA ASP A 25 -10.28 6.50 -17.42
C ASP A 25 -10.23 7.48 -16.24
N GLY A 26 -9.29 8.42 -16.26
CA GLY A 26 -9.08 9.42 -15.22
C GLY A 26 -8.12 8.97 -14.12
N ILE A 27 -7.55 7.77 -14.22
CA ILE A 27 -6.63 7.19 -13.25
C ILE A 27 -5.27 6.94 -13.93
N GLY A 28 -4.19 7.44 -13.35
CA GLY A 28 -2.85 7.16 -13.85
C GLY A 28 -2.47 5.69 -13.64
N ASP A 29 -1.68 5.15 -14.55
CA ASP A 29 -1.37 3.74 -14.63
C ASP A 29 0.11 3.46 -14.98
N ILE A 30 0.53 2.19 -14.98
CA ILE A 30 1.89 1.76 -15.25
C ILE A 30 2.29 2.09 -16.70
N GLU A 31 1.41 1.90 -17.66
CA GLU A 31 1.66 2.25 -19.06
C GLU A 31 1.90 3.77 -19.23
N GLY A 32 1.15 4.58 -18.49
CA GLY A 32 1.37 6.02 -18.41
C GLY A 32 2.77 6.36 -17.87
N ILE A 33 3.24 5.65 -16.84
CA ILE A 33 4.60 5.81 -16.32
C ILE A 33 5.62 5.43 -17.39
N ILE A 34 5.45 4.30 -18.08
CA ILE A 34 6.32 3.85 -19.17
C ILE A 34 6.43 4.93 -20.25
N SER A 35 5.32 5.54 -20.64
CA SER A 35 5.26 6.58 -21.66
C SER A 35 6.08 7.83 -21.30
N LYS A 36 6.36 8.05 -20.02
CA LYS A 36 7.10 9.22 -19.50
C LYS A 36 8.56 8.93 -19.14
N LEU A 37 9.05 7.72 -19.32
CA LEU A 37 10.42 7.36 -18.93
C LEU A 37 11.48 8.20 -19.67
N ASP A 38 11.28 8.51 -20.96
CA ASP A 38 12.20 9.35 -21.71
C ASP A 38 12.21 10.80 -21.21
N TYR A 39 11.07 11.31 -20.77
CA TYR A 39 10.97 12.62 -20.12
C TYR A 39 11.74 12.61 -18.79
N LEU A 40 11.52 11.62 -17.94
CA LEU A 40 12.20 11.48 -16.66
C LEU A 40 13.72 11.33 -16.85
N LYS A 41 14.15 10.59 -17.86
CA LYS A 41 15.57 10.47 -18.20
C LYS A 41 16.20 11.81 -18.62
N ARG A 42 15.51 12.59 -19.46
CA ARG A 42 15.98 13.94 -19.84
C ARG A 42 16.01 14.91 -18.66
N LEU A 43 15.13 14.72 -17.67
CA LEU A 43 15.12 15.50 -16.43
C LEU A 43 16.30 15.17 -15.51
N GLY A 44 17.05 14.09 -15.79
CA GLY A 44 18.21 13.68 -15.01
C GLY A 44 17.88 12.79 -13.82
N ILE A 45 16.76 12.08 -13.86
CA ILE A 45 16.33 11.17 -12.80
C ILE A 45 17.13 9.86 -12.88
N ASP A 46 17.65 9.40 -11.74
CA ASP A 46 18.38 8.15 -11.58
C ASP A 46 17.50 7.03 -11.02
N ILE A 47 16.53 7.42 -10.20
CA ILE A 47 15.67 6.48 -9.47
C ILE A 47 14.22 6.97 -9.52
N ILE A 48 13.31 6.09 -9.84
CA ILE A 48 11.87 6.28 -9.62
C ILE A 48 11.49 5.58 -8.33
N TRP A 49 10.85 6.29 -7.42
CA TRP A 49 10.22 5.74 -6.23
C TRP A 49 8.70 5.66 -6.47
N LEU A 50 8.17 4.44 -6.56
CA LEU A 50 6.74 4.21 -6.71
C LEU A 50 6.07 4.16 -5.34
N SER A 51 5.06 4.98 -5.11
CA SER A 51 4.08 4.75 -4.04
C SER A 51 3.38 3.40 -4.26
N PRO A 52 2.72 2.82 -3.24
CA PRO A 52 2.21 1.45 -3.34
C PRO A 52 1.35 1.22 -4.59
N ILE A 53 1.65 0.11 -5.29
CA ILE A 53 0.92 -0.35 -6.48
C ILE A 53 0.31 -1.74 -6.30
N TYR A 54 0.44 -2.30 -5.10
CA TYR A 54 -0.09 -3.62 -4.76
C TYR A 54 -1.62 -3.63 -4.74
N GLU A 55 -2.22 -4.82 -4.87
CA GLU A 55 -3.67 -4.96 -4.74
C GLU A 55 -4.14 -4.45 -3.37
N SER A 56 -5.15 -3.58 -3.38
CA SER A 56 -5.65 -2.88 -2.21
C SER A 56 -7.11 -2.48 -2.41
N PRO A 57 -7.97 -2.51 -1.39
CA PRO A 57 -9.29 -1.89 -1.44
C PRO A 57 -9.22 -0.36 -1.53
N ASN A 58 -8.02 0.23 -1.36
CA ASN A 58 -7.73 1.65 -1.51
C ASN A 58 -8.45 2.55 -0.48
N ASP A 59 -8.66 2.03 0.72
CA ASP A 59 -9.21 2.81 1.85
C ASP A 59 -8.15 3.76 2.43
N ASP A 60 -6.86 3.46 2.20
CA ASP A 60 -5.72 4.31 2.57
C ASP A 60 -4.73 4.54 1.41
N ASN A 61 -5.24 4.89 0.24
CA ASN A 61 -4.42 5.26 -0.92
C ASN A 61 -3.38 4.19 -1.33
N GLY A 62 -3.72 2.90 -1.14
CA GLY A 62 -2.87 1.76 -1.48
C GLY A 62 -1.96 1.28 -0.35
N TYR A 63 -1.95 1.94 0.82
CA TYR A 63 -1.19 1.47 1.98
C TYR A 63 -1.92 0.37 2.78
N ASP A 64 -3.15 0.09 2.46
CA ASP A 64 -4.00 -1.00 2.97
C ASP A 64 -3.96 -2.21 2.03
N ILE A 65 -2.81 -2.90 2.00
CA ILE A 65 -2.55 -3.95 1.02
C ILE A 65 -3.34 -5.22 1.32
N SER A 66 -4.10 -5.69 0.33
CA SER A 66 -4.86 -6.96 0.39
C SER A 66 -4.12 -8.12 -0.28
N ASP A 67 -3.19 -7.85 -1.21
CA ASP A 67 -2.32 -8.85 -1.82
C ASP A 67 -0.98 -8.23 -2.23
N TYR A 68 0.12 -8.70 -1.62
CA TYR A 68 1.48 -8.23 -1.92
C TYR A 68 2.07 -8.81 -3.21
N GLN A 69 1.42 -9.78 -3.84
CA GLN A 69 1.93 -10.50 -5.00
C GLN A 69 1.29 -10.04 -6.32
N ASN A 70 0.29 -9.16 -6.24
CA ASN A 70 -0.41 -8.65 -7.40
C ASN A 70 -0.41 -7.12 -7.46
N ILE A 71 -0.56 -6.60 -8.65
CA ILE A 71 -0.70 -5.17 -8.93
C ILE A 71 -2.19 -4.81 -8.87
N MET A 72 -2.50 -3.66 -8.28
CA MET A 72 -3.86 -3.10 -8.28
C MET A 72 -4.36 -2.97 -9.71
N ARG A 73 -5.54 -3.53 -9.98
CA ARG A 73 -6.12 -3.62 -11.33
C ARG A 73 -6.19 -2.27 -12.06
N GLU A 74 -6.44 -1.20 -11.33
CA GLU A 74 -6.51 0.15 -11.90
C GLU A 74 -5.16 0.63 -12.46
N PHE A 75 -4.05 0.11 -11.95
CA PHE A 75 -2.70 0.49 -12.40
C PHE A 75 -2.15 -0.44 -13.46
N GLY A 76 -2.76 -1.61 -13.68
CA GLY A 76 -2.32 -2.62 -14.63
C GLY A 76 -2.18 -4.00 -14.00
N ASN A 77 -1.16 -4.73 -14.40
CA ASN A 77 -0.90 -6.10 -13.96
C ASN A 77 0.61 -6.38 -13.85
N MET A 78 1.00 -7.58 -13.40
CA MET A 78 2.41 -7.97 -13.25
C MET A 78 3.21 -7.87 -14.54
N LYS A 79 2.60 -8.16 -15.71
CA LYS A 79 3.28 -8.04 -17.00
C LYS A 79 3.62 -6.58 -17.33
N ASP A 80 2.72 -5.66 -17.03
CA ASP A 80 2.95 -4.23 -17.22
C ASP A 80 4.06 -3.74 -16.29
N PHE A 81 4.11 -4.26 -15.06
CA PHE A 81 5.19 -3.96 -14.13
C PHE A 81 6.54 -4.51 -14.58
N ASP A 82 6.59 -5.75 -15.10
CA ASP A 82 7.81 -6.32 -15.68
C ASP A 82 8.30 -5.46 -16.86
N GLN A 83 7.39 -5.00 -17.69
CA GLN A 83 7.70 -4.08 -18.80
C GLN A 83 8.24 -2.74 -18.30
N LEU A 84 7.65 -2.17 -17.24
CA LEU A 84 8.16 -0.96 -16.61
C LEU A 84 9.60 -1.14 -16.13
N LEU A 85 9.90 -2.26 -15.46
CA LEU A 85 11.25 -2.57 -14.98
C LEU A 85 12.25 -2.66 -16.14
N GLU A 86 11.90 -3.39 -17.20
CA GLU A 86 12.75 -3.52 -18.39
C GLU A 86 13.02 -2.15 -19.03
N GLN A 87 11.98 -1.38 -19.27
CA GLN A 87 12.07 -0.08 -19.94
C GLN A 87 12.82 0.97 -19.10
N ALA A 88 12.68 0.94 -17.77
CA ALA A 88 13.44 1.79 -16.86
C ALA A 88 14.92 1.41 -16.87
N HIS A 89 15.24 0.11 -16.78
CA HIS A 89 16.61 -0.38 -16.76
C HIS A 89 17.37 -0.09 -18.06
N ILE A 90 16.74 -0.22 -19.24
CA ILE A 90 17.32 0.19 -20.54
C ILE A 90 17.78 1.65 -20.52
N ARG A 91 17.07 2.52 -19.76
CA ARG A 91 17.39 3.94 -19.61
C ARG A 91 18.32 4.23 -18.43
N ASN A 92 18.85 3.21 -17.77
CA ASN A 92 19.62 3.33 -16.53
C ASN A 92 18.84 4.09 -15.42
N ILE A 93 17.55 3.88 -15.33
CA ILE A 93 16.69 4.33 -14.23
C ILE A 93 16.40 3.11 -13.35
N ARG A 94 16.58 3.26 -12.04
CA ARG A 94 16.24 2.23 -11.06
C ARG A 94 14.85 2.45 -10.52
N ILE A 95 14.21 1.38 -10.07
CA ILE A 95 12.91 1.43 -9.41
C ILE A 95 13.08 1.11 -7.92
N ILE A 96 12.45 1.90 -7.07
CA ILE A 96 12.25 1.64 -5.65
C ILE A 96 10.75 1.55 -5.43
N MET A 97 10.30 0.59 -4.64
CA MET A 97 8.91 0.43 -4.24
C MET A 97 8.78 0.61 -2.73
N ASP A 98 7.64 1.09 -2.29
CA ASP A 98 7.30 1.12 -0.87
C ASP A 98 7.20 -0.31 -0.32
N LEU A 99 7.79 -0.51 0.85
CA LEU A 99 7.72 -1.76 1.60
C LEU A 99 6.77 -1.58 2.79
N VAL A 100 5.49 -1.83 2.57
CA VAL A 100 4.45 -1.70 3.59
C VAL A 100 4.36 -2.99 4.39
N VAL A 101 5.21 -3.13 5.42
CA VAL A 101 5.30 -4.35 6.24
C VAL A 101 4.77 -4.16 7.67
N ASN A 102 4.27 -2.97 8.00
CA ASN A 102 3.76 -2.67 9.33
C ASN A 102 2.37 -3.28 9.58
N HIS A 103 1.55 -3.37 8.55
CA HIS A 103 0.15 -3.82 8.61
C HIS A 103 -0.31 -4.35 7.26
N THR A 104 -1.51 -4.94 7.24
CA THR A 104 -2.22 -5.34 6.02
C THR A 104 -3.62 -4.71 6.01
N SER A 105 -4.30 -4.75 4.86
CA SER A 105 -5.74 -4.55 4.80
C SER A 105 -6.49 -5.61 5.64
N ASP A 106 -7.68 -5.29 6.11
CA ASP A 106 -8.58 -6.26 6.73
C ASP A 106 -9.20 -7.24 5.70
N GLU A 107 -9.03 -6.96 4.41
CA GLU A 107 -9.36 -7.86 3.32
C GLU A 107 -8.21 -8.84 2.96
N HIS A 108 -7.02 -8.65 3.54
CA HIS A 108 -5.90 -9.55 3.28
C HIS A 108 -6.19 -10.97 3.81
N PRO A 109 -5.89 -12.05 3.05
CA PRO A 109 -6.13 -13.43 3.49
C PRO A 109 -5.56 -13.75 4.87
N TRP A 110 -4.40 -13.22 5.21
CA TRP A 110 -3.79 -13.39 6.54
C TRP A 110 -4.66 -12.81 7.65
N PHE A 111 -5.25 -11.64 7.43
CA PHE A 111 -6.14 -11.03 8.40
C PHE A 111 -7.44 -11.83 8.52
N ILE A 112 -8.04 -12.18 7.38
CA ILE A 112 -9.27 -12.99 7.34
C ILE A 112 -9.06 -14.32 8.07
N GLU A 113 -7.92 -14.99 7.83
CA GLU A 113 -7.60 -16.27 8.47
C GLU A 113 -7.35 -16.11 9.97
N SER A 114 -6.63 -15.06 10.39
CA SER A 114 -6.35 -14.78 11.81
C SER A 114 -7.62 -14.59 12.64
N ARG A 115 -8.71 -14.14 12.02
CA ARG A 115 -10.01 -13.96 12.67
C ARG A 115 -10.75 -15.26 12.95
N LYS A 116 -10.39 -16.37 12.29
CA LYS A 116 -11.13 -17.65 12.39
C LYS A 116 -10.78 -18.43 13.65
N SER A 117 -9.56 -18.34 14.16
CA SER A 117 -9.10 -19.11 15.32
C SER A 117 -8.03 -18.38 16.13
N LYS A 118 -8.07 -18.56 17.47
CA LYS A 118 -7.01 -18.08 18.37
C LYS A 118 -5.70 -18.85 18.24
N GLU A 119 -5.73 -20.02 17.62
CA GLU A 119 -4.58 -20.93 17.47
C GLU A 119 -3.79 -20.62 16.18
N ILE A 120 -4.38 -19.87 15.24
CA ILE A 120 -3.70 -19.47 14.02
C ILE A 120 -2.73 -18.34 14.38
N ARG A 121 -1.48 -18.72 14.59
CA ARG A 121 -0.36 -17.80 14.80
C ARG A 121 0.14 -17.26 13.45
N ILE A 122 -0.65 -16.47 12.77
CA ILE A 122 -0.10 -15.58 11.77
C ILE A 122 0.54 -14.42 12.53
N VAL A 123 1.85 -14.47 12.63
CA VAL A 123 2.71 -13.66 13.52
C VAL A 123 2.68 -12.16 13.21
N ILE A 124 1.92 -11.73 12.21
CA ILE A 124 1.94 -10.37 11.67
C ILE A 124 0.87 -9.45 12.29
N LEU A 125 -0.16 -10.04 12.93
CA LEU A 125 -1.27 -9.26 13.45
C LEU A 125 -1.23 -9.17 14.97
N TYR A 126 -1.14 -7.95 15.46
CA TYR A 126 -1.20 -7.67 16.89
C TYR A 126 -2.65 -7.72 17.35
N MET A 127 -2.96 -8.70 18.24
CA MET A 127 -4.27 -8.85 18.86
C MET A 127 -4.15 -8.63 20.35
N GLU A 128 -4.94 -7.72 20.90
CA GLU A 128 -4.98 -7.41 22.33
C GLU A 128 -6.34 -7.79 22.91
N ARG A 129 -6.34 -8.20 24.17
CA ARG A 129 -7.58 -8.46 24.90
C ARG A 129 -8.13 -7.18 25.51
N ARG A 130 -9.46 -7.07 25.53
CA ARG A 130 -10.12 -6.03 26.30
C ARG A 130 -9.66 -6.05 27.76
N LYS A 131 -9.32 -4.89 28.29
CA LYS A 131 -9.11 -4.68 29.73
C LYS A 131 -10.38 -4.07 30.30
N ASP A 132 -10.97 -4.75 31.28
CA ASP A 132 -12.18 -4.27 31.97
C ASP A 132 -13.36 -3.93 31.03
N GLY A 133 -13.52 -4.70 29.95
CA GLY A 133 -14.55 -4.50 28.95
C GLY A 133 -14.33 -3.31 28.01
N ARG A 134 -13.22 -2.58 28.18
CA ARG A 134 -12.87 -1.40 27.36
C ARG A 134 -11.81 -1.75 26.31
N GLU A 135 -11.75 -0.95 25.26
CA GLU A 135 -10.70 -1.02 24.28
C GLU A 135 -9.33 -0.71 24.91
N PRO A 136 -8.22 -1.33 24.44
CA PRO A 136 -6.90 -0.98 24.88
C PRO A 136 -6.65 0.54 24.67
N ASN A 137 -5.94 1.17 25.58
CA ASN A 137 -5.74 2.62 25.58
C ASN A 137 -4.43 3.08 24.92
N ASN A 138 -3.69 2.16 24.33
CA ASN A 138 -2.41 2.45 23.68
C ASN A 138 -2.53 2.98 22.25
N LEU A 139 -3.67 2.79 21.59
CA LEU A 139 -3.99 3.31 20.27
C LEU A 139 -5.48 3.72 20.27
N GLY A 140 -5.77 4.99 20.50
CA GLY A 140 -7.14 5.45 20.66
C GLY A 140 -7.85 5.74 19.34
N ILE A 141 -7.34 6.70 18.58
CA ILE A 141 -7.97 7.20 17.35
C ILE A 141 -6.87 7.33 16.28
N VAL A 142 -7.14 6.84 15.09
CA VAL A 142 -6.27 7.08 13.92
C VAL A 142 -6.62 8.41 13.25
N GLY A 143 -5.65 9.04 12.63
CA GLY A 143 -5.77 10.37 12.02
C GLY A 143 -6.83 10.51 10.92
N LEU A 144 -7.37 9.39 10.42
CA LEU A 144 -8.44 9.33 9.41
C LEU A 144 -9.85 9.26 10.01
N GLY A 145 -9.97 9.36 11.33
CA GLY A 145 -11.25 9.34 12.05
C GLY A 145 -11.79 7.92 12.25
N GLY A 146 -11.76 7.43 13.48
CA GLY A 146 -12.28 6.15 13.88
C GLY A 146 -11.41 5.47 14.93
N SER A 147 -11.89 4.33 15.45
CA SER A 147 -11.12 3.52 16.39
C SER A 147 -10.02 2.74 15.68
N ALA A 148 -8.81 2.80 16.21
CA ALA A 148 -7.71 1.92 15.79
C ALA A 148 -7.98 0.43 16.11
N TRP A 149 -9.04 0.15 16.87
CA TRP A 149 -9.41 -1.18 17.32
C TRP A 149 -10.72 -1.64 16.68
N ASN A 150 -10.72 -2.85 16.11
CA ASN A 150 -11.93 -3.51 15.62
C ASN A 150 -12.26 -4.71 16.51
N MET A 151 -13.49 -4.74 17.02
CA MET A 151 -13.93 -5.80 17.92
C MET A 151 -14.36 -7.05 17.15
N MET A 152 -13.77 -8.18 17.49
CA MET A 152 -14.20 -9.48 16.98
C MET A 152 -15.28 -10.07 17.88
N MET A 153 -16.50 -10.19 17.36
CA MET A 153 -17.67 -10.66 18.13
C MET A 153 -17.53 -12.07 18.70
N ARG A 154 -16.70 -12.94 18.13
CA ARG A 154 -16.55 -14.34 18.56
C ARG A 154 -15.35 -14.60 19.49
N GLN A 155 -14.50 -13.63 19.67
CA GLN A 155 -13.32 -13.74 20.51
C GLN A 155 -13.24 -12.49 21.38
N THR A 156 -12.90 -12.66 22.65
CA THR A 156 -12.67 -11.56 23.59
C THR A 156 -11.41 -10.75 23.28
N CYS A 157 -10.98 -10.74 22.02
CA CYS A 157 -9.80 -10.05 21.54
C CYS A 157 -10.21 -8.90 20.63
N ILE A 158 -9.43 -7.83 20.65
CA ILE A 158 -9.53 -6.71 19.72
C ILE A 158 -8.31 -6.79 18.82
N SER A 159 -8.51 -6.68 17.51
CA SER A 159 -7.42 -6.53 16.56
C SER A 159 -7.15 -5.07 16.30
N CYS A 160 -5.89 -4.67 16.31
CA CYS A 160 -5.47 -3.37 15.84
C CYS A 160 -5.36 -3.40 14.32
N ILE A 161 -6.14 -2.56 13.66
CA ILE A 161 -6.06 -2.36 12.23
C ILE A 161 -5.75 -0.88 12.05
N PHE A 162 -4.58 -0.57 11.51
CA PHE A 162 -4.18 0.81 11.29
C PHE A 162 -5.08 1.52 10.28
N PHE A 163 -5.64 0.75 9.35
CA PHE A 163 -6.56 1.25 8.32
C PHE A 163 -7.70 0.26 8.22
N SER A 164 -8.76 0.50 8.93
CA SER A 164 -9.91 -0.35 8.85
C SER A 164 -11.14 0.43 8.45
N LYS A 165 -11.86 -0.19 7.57
CA LYS A 165 -13.23 0.13 7.15
C LYS A 165 -13.43 1.59 6.76
N LYS A 166 -13.83 1.77 5.51
CA LYS A 166 -14.74 2.86 5.15
C LYS A 166 -15.60 3.16 6.37
N ALA A 167 -15.48 4.37 6.90
CA ALA A 167 -16.46 4.85 7.85
C ALA A 167 -17.82 4.57 7.22
N ALA A 168 -18.54 3.59 7.75
CA ALA A 168 -19.83 3.20 7.24
C ALA A 168 -20.72 4.43 7.27
N GLY A 169 -21.02 4.96 6.08
CA GLY A 169 -22.07 5.93 5.89
C GLY A 169 -21.82 7.30 6.51
N SER A 170 -21.06 8.15 5.87
CA SER A 170 -21.48 9.52 5.76
C SER A 170 -22.37 9.60 4.50
N GLU A 171 -23.62 9.26 4.64
CA GLU A 171 -24.65 9.87 3.83
C GLU A 171 -24.54 11.37 4.08
N LEU A 172 -23.88 12.05 3.17
CA LEU A 172 -24.03 13.49 3.04
C LEU A 172 -25.40 13.70 2.39
N GLY A 173 -26.40 14.02 3.25
CA GLY A 173 -27.63 14.63 2.83
C GLY A 173 -27.42 16.08 2.42
#